data_1ef9eba5d22ecb8baca24ab53ccae61f
#
_entry.id   1ef9eba5d22ecb8baca24ab53ccae61f
#
_cell.length_a   1.000
_cell.length_b   1.000
_cell.length_c   1.000
_cell.angle_alpha   90.00
_cell.angle_beta   90.00
_cell.angle_gamma   90.00
#
_symmetry.space_group_name_H-M   'P 1'
#
loop_
_entity.id
_entity.type
_entity.pdbx_description
1 polymer ?
#
loop_
_entity_poly.entity_id
_entity_poly.type
_entity_poly.pdbx_seq_one_letter_code
_entity_poly.pdbx_strand_id
1 'polypeptide(L)'
;ESVAILADQNTPRTERVNLPFLGEEARIPTSLARFALKTDSPILPVFLLREGPERFRLVALAPIEPGKYADSEAGLGDLTAEVAAAMETGITYAPAQWFWVHRRWRAKHQPRQLIPGAPPPPPWGGETRP
;
A
#
# COMPACT_ATOMS: atom_id res chain seq x y z
N GLU A 1 -21.21 -5.53 -12.66
CA GLU A 1 -20.43 -4.28 -12.79
C GLU A 1 -19.07 -4.48 -12.14
N SER A 2 -18.03 -3.85 -12.69
CA SER A 2 -16.67 -3.92 -12.15
C SER A 2 -16.25 -2.54 -11.66
N VAL A 3 -15.49 -2.48 -10.56
CA VAL A 3 -14.95 -1.25 -9.98
C VAL A 3 -13.43 -1.36 -9.95
N ALA A 4 -12.72 -0.34 -10.46
CA ALA A 4 -11.27 -0.26 -10.36
C ALA A 4 -10.87 0.64 -9.17
N ILE A 5 -9.99 0.14 -8.32
CA ILE A 5 -9.53 0.83 -7.11
C ILE A 5 -8.00 0.85 -7.10
N LEU A 6 -7.41 2.03 -6.94
CA LEU A 6 -5.97 2.17 -6.71
C LEU A 6 -5.69 1.97 -5.22
N ALA A 7 -5.20 0.78 -4.86
CA ALA A 7 -4.98 0.37 -3.47
C ALA A 7 -3.58 0.70 -2.93
N ASP A 8 -2.71 1.22 -3.78
CA ASP A 8 -1.30 1.50 -3.47
C ASP A 8 -1.10 2.79 -2.67
N GLN A 9 -2.11 3.65 -2.56
CA GLN A 9 -2.01 4.93 -1.89
C GLN A 9 -2.60 4.90 -0.48
N ASN A 10 -1.96 5.63 0.42
CA ASN A 10 -2.41 5.81 1.80
C ASN A 10 -3.34 7.02 1.88
N THR A 11 -4.59 6.82 2.25
CA THR A 11 -5.57 7.91 2.39
C THR A 11 -5.68 8.36 3.85
N PRO A 12 -5.72 9.69 4.14
CA PRO A 12 -5.66 10.21 5.51
C PRO A 12 -6.86 9.86 6.41
N ARG A 13 -8.00 9.50 5.83
CA ARG A 13 -9.29 9.37 6.53
C ARG A 13 -9.87 7.95 6.58
N THR A 14 -9.17 6.93 6.09
CA THR A 14 -9.66 5.56 6.10
C THR A 14 -9.18 4.81 7.34
N GLU A 15 -9.98 3.86 7.79
CA GLU A 15 -9.57 2.85 8.76
C GLU A 15 -8.37 2.08 8.23
N ARG A 16 -7.49 1.67 9.13
CA ARG A 16 -6.22 1.01 8.80
C ARG A 16 -5.87 -0.03 9.82
N VAL A 17 -5.19 -1.05 9.35
CA VAL A 17 -4.51 -2.02 10.20
C VAL A 17 -3.01 -1.87 10.05
N ASN A 18 -2.27 -2.17 11.11
CA ASN A 18 -0.83 -2.29 11.06
C ASN A 18 -0.49 -3.72 10.65
N LEU A 19 0.21 -3.87 9.55
CA LEU A 19 0.64 -5.16 9.01
C LEU A 19 2.10 -5.09 8.57
N PRO A 20 2.83 -6.23 8.61
CA PRO A 20 4.10 -6.32 7.89
C PRO A 20 3.89 -6.06 6.40
N PHE A 21 4.74 -5.24 5.81
CA PHE A 21 4.74 -4.93 4.39
C PHE A 21 6.17 -4.65 3.93
N LEU A 22 6.69 -5.49 3.05
CA LEU A 22 8.10 -5.47 2.60
C LEU A 22 9.10 -5.50 3.77
N GLY A 23 8.80 -6.30 4.79
CA GLY A 23 9.69 -6.49 5.94
C GLY A 23 9.56 -5.45 7.07
N GLU A 24 8.76 -4.42 6.90
CA GLU A 24 8.55 -3.35 7.88
C GLU A 24 7.07 -3.17 8.23
N GLU A 25 6.76 -2.73 9.45
CA GLU A 25 5.39 -2.45 9.83
C GLU A 25 4.85 -1.23 9.06
N ALA A 26 3.75 -1.44 8.34
CA ALA A 26 3.08 -0.39 7.57
C ALA A 26 1.59 -0.29 7.92
N ARG A 27 1.01 0.88 7.65
CA ARG A 27 -0.42 1.12 7.80
C ARG A 27 -1.13 0.83 6.48
N ILE A 28 -1.92 -0.23 6.47
CA ILE A 28 -2.66 -0.66 5.28
C ILE A 28 -4.13 -0.24 5.41
N PRO A 29 -4.68 0.49 4.43
CA PRO A 29 -6.11 0.84 4.42
C PRO A 29 -6.98 -0.42 4.30
N THR A 30 -8.06 -0.48 5.09
CA THR A 30 -9.00 -1.60 5.07
C THR A 30 -10.16 -1.41 4.11
N SER A 31 -10.27 -0.25 3.46
CA SER A 31 -11.44 0.12 2.65
C SER A 31 -11.74 -0.84 1.50
N LEU A 32 -10.71 -1.35 0.81
CA LEU A 32 -10.88 -2.32 -0.27
C LEU A 32 -11.41 -3.66 0.26
N ALA A 33 -10.80 -4.18 1.33
CA ALA A 33 -11.23 -5.42 1.95
C ALA A 33 -12.66 -5.30 2.53
N ARG A 34 -12.98 -4.18 3.17
CA ARG A 34 -14.34 -3.90 3.67
C ARG A 34 -15.37 -3.83 2.53
N PHE A 35 -15.01 -3.22 1.41
CA PHE A 35 -15.88 -3.18 0.24
C PHE A 35 -16.12 -4.59 -0.30
N ALA A 36 -15.08 -5.39 -0.46
CA ALA A 36 -15.16 -6.76 -0.95
C ALA A 36 -16.01 -7.66 -0.05
N LEU A 37 -15.80 -7.61 1.28
CA LEU A 37 -16.62 -8.36 2.25
C LEU A 37 -18.10 -7.97 2.18
N LYS A 38 -18.41 -6.67 2.10
CA LYS A 38 -19.80 -6.19 2.07
C LYS A 38 -20.55 -6.54 0.78
N THR A 39 -19.84 -6.68 -0.33
CA THR A 39 -20.43 -6.91 -1.66
C THR A 39 -20.24 -8.34 -2.14
N ASP A 40 -19.54 -9.17 -1.38
CA ASP A 40 -19.09 -10.51 -1.76
C ASP A 40 -18.43 -10.52 -3.15
N SER A 41 -17.66 -9.48 -3.45
CA SER A 41 -17.03 -9.29 -4.75
C SER A 41 -15.57 -9.70 -4.71
N PRO A 42 -15.09 -10.59 -5.60
CA PRO A 42 -13.68 -10.97 -5.65
C PRO A 42 -12.80 -9.79 -5.99
N ILE A 43 -11.61 -9.77 -5.40
CA ILE A 43 -10.57 -8.78 -5.68
C ILE A 43 -9.61 -9.38 -6.70
N LEU A 44 -9.47 -8.76 -7.87
CA LEU A 44 -8.48 -9.14 -8.87
C LEU A 44 -7.29 -8.18 -8.78
N PRO A 45 -6.13 -8.58 -8.22
CA PRO A 45 -4.93 -7.75 -8.22
C PRO A 45 -4.36 -7.66 -9.63
N VAL A 46 -4.15 -6.44 -10.14
CA VAL A 46 -3.64 -6.19 -11.49
C VAL A 46 -2.54 -5.15 -11.43
N PHE A 47 -1.45 -5.41 -12.15
CA PHE A 47 -0.28 -4.54 -12.24
C PHE A 47 0.03 -4.22 -13.69
N LEU A 48 0.31 -2.95 -13.97
CA LEU A 48 0.75 -2.50 -15.28
C LEU A 48 2.23 -2.18 -15.22
N LEU A 49 3.04 -3.04 -15.84
CA LEU A 49 4.50 -2.93 -15.85
C LEU A 49 4.96 -2.31 -17.16
N ARG A 50 5.82 -1.31 -17.09
CA ARG A 50 6.47 -0.74 -18.27
C ARG A 50 7.65 -1.60 -18.67
N GLU A 51 7.66 -2.08 -19.91
CA GLU A 51 8.75 -2.88 -20.50
C GLU A 51 9.61 -2.08 -21.51
N GLY A 52 9.19 -0.85 -21.82
CA GLY A 52 9.89 0.01 -22.77
C GLY A 52 9.21 1.38 -22.89
N PRO A 53 9.65 2.25 -23.79
CA PRO A 53 9.10 3.60 -23.92
C PRO A 53 7.58 3.62 -24.16
N GLU A 54 7.08 2.70 -24.99
CA GLU A 54 5.67 2.61 -25.40
C GLU A 54 5.07 1.23 -25.16
N ARG A 55 5.78 0.34 -24.48
CA ARG A 55 5.32 -1.03 -24.24
C ARG A 55 5.05 -1.27 -22.76
N PHE A 56 3.89 -1.84 -22.50
CA PHE A 56 3.43 -2.21 -21.16
C PHE A 56 3.00 -3.68 -21.15
N ARG A 57 3.19 -4.31 -20.02
CA ARG A 57 2.67 -5.65 -19.73
C ARG A 57 1.71 -5.57 -18.55
N LEU A 58 0.52 -6.11 -18.75
CA LEU A 58 -0.47 -6.27 -17.68
C LEU A 58 -0.26 -7.63 -17.03
N VAL A 59 -0.10 -7.64 -15.71
CA VAL A 59 0.02 -8.84 -14.89
C VAL A 59 -1.16 -8.90 -13.94
N ALA A 60 -1.95 -9.96 -14.03
CA ALA A 60 -3.02 -10.26 -13.08
C ALA A 60 -2.58 -11.43 -12.19
N LEU A 61 -2.81 -11.31 -10.88
CA LEU A 61 -2.64 -12.42 -9.94
C LEU A 61 -3.95 -13.21 -9.80
N ALA A 62 -3.90 -14.29 -9.04
CA ALA A 62 -5.11 -15.05 -8.72
C ALA A 62 -6.13 -14.15 -7.98
N PRO A 63 -7.43 -14.29 -8.27
CA PRO A 63 -8.47 -13.57 -7.54
C PRO A 63 -8.45 -13.93 -6.06
N ILE A 64 -8.67 -12.93 -5.21
CA ILE A 64 -8.85 -13.08 -3.77
C ILE A 64 -10.35 -13.13 -3.51
N GLU A 65 -10.81 -14.25 -2.98
CA GLU A 65 -12.24 -14.51 -2.74
C GLU A 65 -12.63 -14.06 -1.32
N PRO A 66 -13.47 -13.03 -1.14
CA PRO A 66 -13.85 -12.54 0.18
C PRO A 66 -14.65 -13.56 0.99
N GLY A 67 -15.42 -14.44 0.34
CA GLY A 67 -16.20 -15.49 1.00
C GLY A 67 -15.39 -16.49 1.83
N LYS A 68 -14.06 -16.47 1.76
CA LYS A 68 -13.15 -17.26 2.64
C LYS A 68 -12.98 -16.63 4.02
N TYR A 69 -13.39 -15.39 4.21
CA TYR A 69 -13.16 -14.61 5.43
C TYR A 69 -14.49 -14.32 6.13
N ALA A 70 -14.48 -14.34 7.46
CA ALA A 70 -15.65 -13.97 8.25
C ALA A 70 -15.94 -12.47 8.09
N ASP A 71 -17.22 -12.09 8.07
CA ASP A 71 -17.63 -10.68 8.18
C ASP A 71 -17.46 -10.19 9.63
N SER A 72 -16.22 -9.95 10.00
CA SER A 72 -15.78 -9.54 11.34
C SER A 72 -14.51 -8.69 11.22
N GLU A 73 -14.13 -8.01 12.30
CA GLU A 73 -12.87 -7.24 12.32
C GLU A 73 -11.64 -8.14 12.11
N ALA A 74 -11.66 -9.39 12.59
CA ALA A 74 -10.59 -10.35 12.36
C ALA A 74 -10.52 -10.72 10.87
N GLY A 75 -11.64 -11.12 10.26
CA GLY A 75 -11.68 -11.46 8.83
C GLY A 75 -11.36 -10.26 7.93
N LEU A 76 -11.73 -9.05 8.33
CA LEU A 76 -11.31 -7.81 7.65
C LEU A 76 -9.78 -7.63 7.69
N GLY A 77 -9.17 -7.90 8.85
CA GLY A 77 -7.72 -7.87 9.02
C GLY A 77 -7.02 -8.89 8.12
N ASP A 78 -7.51 -10.14 8.12
CA ASP A 78 -6.96 -11.24 7.34
C ASP A 78 -7.06 -10.99 5.83
N LEU A 79 -8.23 -10.54 5.35
CA LEU A 79 -8.41 -10.18 3.94
C LEU A 79 -7.50 -8.99 3.55
N THR A 80 -7.34 -8.00 4.45
CA THR A 80 -6.43 -6.88 4.21
C THR A 80 -4.98 -7.36 4.12
N ALA A 81 -4.59 -8.34 4.92
CA ALA A 81 -3.25 -8.95 4.87
C ALA A 81 -3.01 -9.68 3.54
N GLU A 82 -4.00 -10.42 3.02
CA GLU A 82 -3.88 -11.08 1.71
C GLU A 82 -3.76 -10.05 0.57
N VAL A 83 -4.53 -8.97 0.62
CA VAL A 83 -4.39 -7.86 -0.33
C VAL A 83 -2.99 -7.22 -0.25
N ALA A 84 -2.45 -7.03 0.95
CA ALA A 84 -1.09 -6.52 1.14
C ALA A 84 -0.05 -7.46 0.53
N ALA A 85 -0.15 -8.76 0.76
CA ALA A 85 0.74 -9.77 0.19
C ALA A 85 0.68 -9.80 -1.36
N ALA A 86 -0.52 -9.64 -1.94
CA ALA A 86 -0.66 -9.51 -3.38
C ALA A 86 0.04 -8.25 -3.93
N MET A 87 -0.04 -7.12 -3.20
CA MET A 87 0.71 -5.91 -3.57
C MET A 87 2.23 -6.13 -3.50
N GLU A 88 2.74 -6.78 -2.44
CA GLU A 88 4.16 -7.13 -2.33
C GLU A 88 4.62 -7.97 -3.52
N THR A 89 3.85 -8.99 -3.88
CA THR A 89 4.12 -9.82 -5.06
C THR A 89 4.23 -8.98 -6.32
N GLY A 90 3.28 -8.07 -6.55
CA GLY A 90 3.30 -7.17 -7.70
C GLY A 90 4.53 -6.25 -7.73
N ILE A 91 4.95 -5.74 -6.57
CA ILE A 91 6.14 -4.89 -6.46
C ILE A 91 7.41 -5.66 -6.85
N THR A 92 7.51 -6.95 -6.53
CA THR A 92 8.69 -7.76 -6.86
C THR A 92 8.92 -7.92 -8.37
N TYR A 93 7.88 -7.78 -9.22
CA TYR A 93 8.05 -7.84 -10.67
C TYR A 93 8.82 -6.65 -11.24
N ALA A 94 8.70 -5.46 -10.64
CA ALA A 94 9.39 -4.27 -11.09
C ALA A 94 9.56 -3.26 -9.92
N PRO A 95 10.42 -3.54 -8.94
CA PRO A 95 10.56 -2.71 -7.75
C PRO A 95 10.92 -1.26 -8.06
N ALA A 96 11.68 -1.01 -9.12
CA ALA A 96 12.04 0.34 -9.54
C ALA A 96 10.85 1.18 -10.05
N GLN A 97 9.71 0.55 -10.36
CA GLN A 97 8.52 1.23 -10.85
C GLN A 97 7.52 1.54 -9.72
N TRP A 98 7.78 1.06 -8.50
CA TRP A 98 6.95 1.36 -7.36
C TRP A 98 7.17 2.79 -6.87
N PHE A 99 6.07 3.43 -6.45
CA PHE A 99 6.11 4.81 -5.95
C PHE A 99 6.62 4.90 -4.51
N TRP A 100 7.92 4.73 -4.31
CA TRP A 100 8.60 4.70 -3.00
C TRP A 100 8.51 6.00 -2.21
N VAL A 101 8.25 7.14 -2.86
CA VAL A 101 8.11 8.46 -2.20
C VAL A 101 6.86 8.56 -1.34
N HIS A 102 5.94 7.61 -1.47
CA HIS A 102 4.73 7.59 -0.68
C HIS A 102 5.03 7.18 0.77
N ARG A 103 4.59 7.98 1.75
CA ARG A 103 4.84 7.75 3.18
C ARG A 103 3.99 6.61 3.76
N ARG A 104 4.16 5.40 3.27
CA ARG A 104 3.46 4.21 3.78
C ARG A 104 4.00 3.77 5.13
N TRP A 105 5.31 3.79 5.29
CA TRP A 105 5.99 3.55 6.55
C TRP A 105 6.15 4.88 7.29
N ARG A 106 5.13 5.29 8.02
CA ARG A 106 5.33 6.32 9.01
C ARG A 106 5.96 5.66 10.22
N ALA A 107 7.27 5.76 10.33
CA ALA A 107 7.90 5.70 11.62
C ALA A 107 7.07 6.56 12.60
N LYS A 108 6.77 6.03 13.79
CA LYS A 108 6.33 6.85 14.90
C LYS A 108 7.19 8.11 14.83
N HIS A 109 6.58 9.27 14.79
CA HIS A 109 7.27 10.55 14.75
C HIS A 109 8.24 10.57 15.93
N GLN A 110 9.43 10.01 15.76
CA GLN A 110 10.54 10.39 16.61
C GLN A 110 10.78 11.85 16.25
N PRO A 111 10.60 12.77 17.20
CA PRO A 111 11.01 14.14 16.96
C PRO A 111 12.46 14.01 16.46
N ARG A 112 12.73 14.54 15.27
CA ARG A 112 14.07 14.58 14.70
C ARG A 112 14.95 15.09 15.82
N GLN A 113 15.83 14.24 16.36
CA GLN A 113 16.79 14.69 17.35
C GLN A 113 17.63 15.74 16.60
N LEU A 114 17.35 16.99 16.93
CA LEU A 114 18.11 18.10 16.40
C LEU A 114 19.56 17.86 16.83
N ILE A 115 20.43 17.63 15.88
CA ILE A 115 21.87 17.56 16.14
C ILE A 115 22.23 18.93 16.72
N PRO A 116 22.76 19.02 17.95
CA PRO A 116 23.12 20.29 18.53
C PRO A 116 24.07 21.05 17.58
N GLY A 117 23.67 22.27 17.18
CA GLY A 117 24.46 23.08 16.23
C GLY A 117 24.06 22.89 14.73
N ALA A 118 23.11 22.05 14.40
CA ALA A 118 22.59 21.98 13.03
C ALA A 118 21.81 23.25 12.67
N PRO A 119 21.95 23.80 11.45
CA PRO A 119 21.16 24.94 11.01
C PRO A 119 19.68 24.56 10.97
N PRO A 120 18.74 25.52 11.18
CA PRO A 120 17.32 25.27 11.09
C PRO A 120 16.98 24.78 9.68
N PRO A 121 15.99 23.86 9.54
CA PRO A 121 15.55 23.38 8.23
C PRO A 121 15.01 24.58 7.41
N PRO A 122 15.21 24.58 6.08
CA PRO A 122 14.70 25.63 5.23
C PRO A 122 13.17 25.70 5.31
N PRO A 123 12.57 26.88 5.19
CA PRO A 123 11.14 27.09 5.46
C PRO A 123 10.19 26.34 4.52
N TRP A 124 10.70 25.81 3.40
CA TRP A 124 9.91 25.01 2.43
C TRP A 124 10.06 23.49 2.59
N GLY A 125 10.71 23.00 3.64
CA GLY A 125 10.83 21.55 3.90
C GLY A 125 11.62 20.77 2.82
N GLY A 126 12.41 21.46 2.01
CA GLY A 126 13.26 20.84 1.00
C GLY A 126 14.42 20.09 1.66
N GLU A 127 14.47 18.77 1.50
CA GLU A 127 15.66 17.99 1.81
C GLU A 127 16.74 18.40 0.81
N THR A 128 17.84 18.98 1.30
CA THR A 128 19.06 19.12 0.50
C THR A 128 19.53 17.70 0.14
N ARG A 129 19.43 17.33 -1.13
CA ARG A 129 20.10 16.14 -1.65
C ARG A 129 21.62 16.35 -1.52
N PRO A 130 22.35 15.27 -1.15
CA PRO A 130 23.79 15.27 -1.27
C PRO A 130 24.24 15.36 -2.71
#